data_bdf8195cf86c5ff75b8e856ddc23baa7
#
_entry.id   bdf8195cf86c5ff75b8e856ddc23baa7
#
_cell.length_a   1.000
_cell.length_b   1.000
_cell.length_c   1.000
_cell.angle_alpha   90.00
_cell.angle_beta   90.00
_cell.angle_gamma   90.00
#
_symmetry.space_group_name_H-M   'P 1'
#
loop_
_entity.id
_entity.type
_entity.pdbx_description
1 polymer ?
#
loop_
_entity_poly.entity_id
_entity_poly.type
_entity_poly.pdbx_seq_one_letter_code
_entity_poly.pdbx_strand_id
1 'polypeptide(L)'
;ARVVGVDPATDTAVLRVGAPVELLEPVAFGASHDLRVGQRVFAIGNPFGLERTLTTGIISSLNRSLPTKTGRTIKSIIQTDAAINPGNSGGPLLDSGGRLIGMTTAIASRTGQSSGVGFAIPVGTLRRIVPQLIAQGRVVRPDAGIARVYQSEAGLLVAAVVPDGPAERAGVRGFRVIRERRRQGPFMAEFERVDRTGADLIVAVGGEPVRTADDFLSLVESRNPGDRV
;
A
#
# COMPACT_ATOMS: atom_id res chain seq x y z
N ALA A 1 -23.04 9.03 6.07
CA ALA A 1 -22.02 8.82 5.05
C ALA A 1 -22.15 7.43 4.43
N ARG A 2 -21.77 7.28 3.16
CA ARG A 2 -21.74 6.03 2.41
C ARG A 2 -20.35 5.82 1.82
N VAL A 3 -19.79 4.61 1.96
CA VAL A 3 -18.54 4.24 1.32
C VAL A 3 -18.74 4.20 -0.21
N VAL A 4 -17.89 4.89 -0.95
CA VAL A 4 -17.87 4.93 -2.42
C VAL A 4 -16.83 3.97 -2.97
N GLY A 5 -15.65 3.92 -2.36
CA GLY A 5 -14.59 3.02 -2.75
C GLY A 5 -13.53 2.91 -1.66
N VAL A 6 -12.77 1.81 -1.69
CA VAL A 6 -11.72 1.51 -0.70
C VAL A 6 -10.47 1.00 -1.40
N ASP A 7 -9.32 1.44 -0.94
CA ASP A 7 -8.02 0.92 -1.32
C ASP A 7 -7.20 0.52 -0.08
N PRO A 8 -7.27 -0.75 0.34
CA PRO A 8 -6.51 -1.23 1.48
C PRO A 8 -4.99 -1.17 1.29
N ALA A 9 -4.52 -1.13 0.04
CA ALA A 9 -3.09 -1.07 -0.26
C ALA A 9 -2.47 0.30 0.07
N THR A 10 -3.28 1.37 0.07
CA THR A 10 -2.86 2.72 0.46
C THR A 10 -3.59 3.23 1.70
N ASP A 11 -4.28 2.35 2.44
CA ASP A 11 -5.06 2.71 3.63
C ASP A 11 -6.02 3.89 3.39
N THR A 12 -6.70 3.88 2.23
CA THR A 12 -7.54 5.00 1.79
C THR A 12 -8.97 4.54 1.51
N ALA A 13 -9.96 5.29 1.99
CA ALA A 13 -11.36 5.13 1.64
C ALA A 13 -11.96 6.46 1.18
N VAL A 14 -12.89 6.40 0.23
CA VAL A 14 -13.70 7.54 -0.22
C VAL A 14 -15.11 7.40 0.30
N LEU A 15 -15.58 8.42 0.99
CA LEU A 15 -16.91 8.49 1.54
C LEU A 15 -17.72 9.58 0.85
N ARG A 16 -19.00 9.30 0.58
CA ARG A 16 -19.98 10.32 0.19
C ARG A 16 -20.78 10.73 1.41
N VAL A 17 -20.84 12.02 1.67
CA VAL A 17 -21.67 12.61 2.72
C VAL A 17 -22.85 13.35 2.10
N GLY A 18 -24.01 13.28 2.75
CA GLY A 18 -25.19 14.08 2.42
C GLY A 18 -25.23 15.27 3.37
N ALA A 19 -24.55 16.35 3.01
CA ALA A 19 -24.58 17.60 3.74
C ALA A 19 -24.96 18.73 2.80
N PRO A 20 -25.61 19.82 3.28
CA PRO A 20 -25.81 21.02 2.49
C PRO A 20 -24.50 21.55 1.93
N VAL A 21 -24.49 21.96 0.66
CA VAL A 21 -23.24 22.40 -0.01
C VAL A 21 -22.63 23.61 0.68
N GLU A 22 -23.45 24.45 1.28
CA GLU A 22 -23.06 25.65 2.02
C GLU A 22 -22.23 25.35 3.26
N LEU A 23 -22.29 24.12 3.77
CA LEU A 23 -21.50 23.64 4.93
C LEU A 23 -20.21 22.94 4.52
N LEU A 24 -19.98 22.79 3.21
CA LEU A 24 -18.83 22.07 2.68
C LEU A 24 -17.79 23.06 2.12
N GLU A 25 -16.67 23.15 2.78
CA GLU A 25 -15.51 23.93 2.32
C GLU A 25 -14.40 22.97 1.86
N PRO A 26 -14.27 22.74 0.54
CA PRO A 26 -13.22 21.86 0.02
C PRO A 26 -11.83 22.44 0.27
N VAL A 27 -10.93 21.61 0.79
CA VAL A 27 -9.53 22.01 0.95
C VAL A 27 -8.84 22.12 -0.41
N ALA A 28 -8.06 23.16 -0.65
CA ALA A 28 -7.27 23.32 -1.85
C ALA A 28 -6.13 22.29 -1.89
N PHE A 29 -5.94 21.61 -3.02
CA PHE A 29 -4.83 20.67 -3.18
C PHE A 29 -3.51 21.41 -3.43
N GLY A 30 -2.51 21.10 -2.61
CA GLY A 30 -1.10 21.44 -2.84
C GLY A 30 -0.41 20.43 -3.77
N ALA A 31 0.90 20.33 -3.64
CA ALA A 31 1.75 19.36 -4.33
C ALA A 31 2.56 18.55 -3.31
N SER A 32 2.98 17.34 -3.70
CA SER A 32 3.83 16.50 -2.84
C SER A 32 5.16 16.11 -3.49
N HIS A 33 5.40 16.53 -4.73
CA HIS A 33 6.64 16.23 -5.45
C HIS A 33 7.80 17.22 -5.15
N ASP A 34 7.48 18.38 -4.62
CA ASP A 34 8.41 19.47 -4.31
C ASP A 34 8.57 19.76 -2.80
N LEU A 35 8.02 18.88 -1.97
CA LEU A 35 8.15 18.97 -0.52
C LEU A 35 9.62 18.85 -0.08
N ARG A 36 9.93 19.51 1.04
CA ARG A 36 11.29 19.50 1.61
C ARG A 36 11.26 19.18 3.11
N VAL A 37 12.25 18.43 3.54
CA VAL A 37 12.49 18.21 4.98
C VAL A 37 12.73 19.58 5.65
N GLY A 38 12.15 19.76 6.83
CA GLY A 38 12.14 21.04 7.55
C GLY A 38 10.97 21.97 7.18
N GLN A 39 10.21 21.67 6.13
CA GLN A 39 9.03 22.46 5.76
C GLN A 39 7.96 22.35 6.85
N ARG A 40 7.40 23.49 7.27
CA ARG A 40 6.33 23.55 8.29
C ARG A 40 5.06 22.94 7.74
N VAL A 41 4.37 22.18 8.60
CA VAL A 41 3.09 21.54 8.30
C VAL A 41 2.10 21.67 9.44
N PHE A 42 0.82 21.53 9.11
CA PHE A 42 -0.30 21.55 10.04
C PHE A 42 -1.15 20.31 9.82
N ALA A 43 -1.52 19.63 10.90
CA ALA A 43 -2.45 18.52 10.85
C ALA A 43 -3.73 18.88 11.62
N ILE A 44 -4.88 18.58 11.00
CA ILE A 44 -6.19 18.80 11.60
C ILE A 44 -6.83 17.45 11.85
N GLY A 45 -7.44 17.28 13.03
CA GLY A 45 -8.15 16.06 13.38
C GLY A 45 -9.05 16.27 14.58
N ASN A 46 -9.59 15.15 15.06
CA ASN A 46 -10.39 15.10 16.29
C ASN A 46 -9.88 13.96 17.17
N PRO A 47 -8.67 14.11 17.76
CA PRO A 47 -8.10 13.08 18.61
C PRO A 47 -8.99 12.87 19.84
N PHE A 48 -9.26 11.61 20.13
CA PHE A 48 -10.08 11.19 21.29
C PHE A 48 -11.54 11.67 21.27
N GLY A 49 -12.01 12.26 20.17
CA GLY A 49 -13.37 12.80 20.06
C GLY A 49 -13.65 14.05 20.92
N LEU A 50 -12.58 14.72 21.38
CA LEU A 50 -12.68 15.81 22.36
C LEU A 50 -12.92 17.19 21.76
N GLU A 51 -12.67 17.41 20.50
CA GLU A 51 -12.92 18.60 19.68
C GLU A 51 -11.93 18.71 18.53
N ARG A 52 -12.15 19.67 17.63
CA ARG A 52 -11.26 19.96 16.50
C ARG A 52 -9.89 20.40 17.01
N THR A 53 -8.87 19.64 16.66
CA THR A 53 -7.49 19.93 17.10
C THR A 53 -6.63 20.25 15.88
N LEU A 54 -5.88 21.34 15.98
CA LEU A 54 -4.82 21.69 15.06
C LEU A 54 -3.48 21.41 15.73
N THR A 55 -2.63 20.61 15.08
CA THR A 55 -1.25 20.39 15.50
C THR A 55 -0.30 20.91 14.45
N THR A 56 0.89 21.34 14.85
CA THR A 56 1.94 21.85 13.95
C THR A 56 3.22 21.08 14.14
N GLY A 57 4.01 20.98 13.09
CA GLY A 57 5.31 20.37 13.07
C GLY A 57 6.02 20.68 11.77
N ILE A 58 6.99 19.85 11.43
CA ILE A 58 7.73 19.90 10.16
C ILE A 58 7.70 18.55 9.43
N ILE A 59 8.04 18.56 8.18
CA ILE A 59 8.37 17.33 7.44
C ILE A 59 9.72 16.84 7.95
N SER A 60 9.72 15.65 8.55
CA SER A 60 10.93 15.02 9.09
C SER A 60 11.62 14.11 8.08
N SER A 61 10.87 13.51 7.12
CA SER A 61 11.40 12.67 6.05
C SER A 61 10.36 12.50 4.93
N LEU A 62 10.82 12.23 3.69
CA LEU A 62 9.96 12.08 2.50
C LEU A 62 10.04 10.71 1.83
N ASN A 63 11.01 9.87 2.22
CA ASN A 63 11.27 8.58 1.55
C ASN A 63 11.09 7.40 2.52
N ARG A 64 10.10 7.48 3.40
CA ARG A 64 9.75 6.36 4.27
C ARG A 64 8.79 5.41 3.57
N SER A 65 8.86 4.17 4.01
CA SER A 65 7.94 3.11 3.59
C SER A 65 7.18 2.61 4.81
N LEU A 66 5.87 2.41 4.66
CA LEU A 66 4.99 1.92 5.72
C LEU A 66 4.34 0.62 5.29
N PRO A 67 4.58 -0.51 5.98
CA PRO A 67 3.88 -1.75 5.70
C PRO A 67 2.39 -1.63 6.05
N THR A 68 1.54 -2.12 5.17
CA THR A 68 0.09 -2.20 5.40
C THR A 68 -0.31 -3.55 5.95
N LYS A 69 -1.53 -3.64 6.48
CA LYS A 69 -2.12 -4.91 6.95
C LYS A 69 -2.28 -5.95 5.82
N THR A 70 -2.26 -5.51 4.57
CA THR A 70 -2.36 -6.38 3.39
C THR A 70 -1.02 -6.98 2.95
N GLY A 71 0.07 -6.71 3.69
CA GLY A 71 1.44 -7.13 3.33
C GLY A 71 2.08 -6.29 2.21
N ARG A 72 1.41 -5.25 1.75
CA ARG A 72 1.95 -4.25 0.83
C ARG A 72 2.63 -3.13 1.59
N THR A 73 3.49 -2.40 0.90
CA THR A 73 4.20 -1.25 1.47
C THR A 73 3.77 0.02 0.76
N ILE A 74 3.29 1.01 1.52
CA ILE A 74 3.08 2.36 1.00
C ILE A 74 4.44 3.05 0.95
N LYS A 75 4.89 3.43 -0.24
CA LYS A 75 6.17 4.12 -0.47
C LYS A 75 6.01 5.63 -0.46
N SER A 76 7.15 6.32 -0.32
CA SER A 76 7.23 7.79 -0.37
C SER A 76 6.32 8.51 0.61
N ILE A 77 6.09 7.90 1.77
CA ILE A 77 5.27 8.49 2.84
C ILE A 77 5.94 9.74 3.39
N ILE A 78 5.14 10.75 3.69
CA ILE A 78 5.55 11.94 4.42
C ILE A 78 5.63 11.59 5.90
N GLN A 79 6.82 11.74 6.50
CA GLN A 79 7.00 11.68 7.94
C GLN A 79 6.97 13.08 8.51
N THR A 80 6.26 13.28 9.64
CA THR A 80 6.17 14.56 10.37
C THR A 80 6.31 14.35 11.86
N ASP A 81 6.78 15.33 12.56
CA ASP A 81 6.78 15.41 14.03
C ASP A 81 5.56 16.15 14.59
N ALA A 82 4.66 16.66 13.73
CA ALA A 82 3.34 17.11 14.17
C ALA A 82 2.66 16.02 15.00
N ALA A 83 2.03 16.39 16.10
CA ALA A 83 1.41 15.43 16.99
C ALA A 83 0.22 14.75 16.32
N ILE A 84 0.43 13.52 15.84
CA ILE A 84 -0.61 12.64 15.29
C ILE A 84 -1.00 11.63 16.36
N ASN A 85 -2.28 11.60 16.71
CA ASN A 85 -2.86 10.69 17.68
C ASN A 85 -4.08 9.98 17.07
N PRO A 86 -4.57 8.90 17.67
CA PRO A 86 -5.84 8.27 17.25
C PRO A 86 -6.96 9.30 17.17
N GLY A 87 -7.62 9.40 16.00
CA GLY A 87 -8.61 10.43 15.67
C GLY A 87 -8.12 11.50 14.70
N ASN A 88 -6.79 11.65 14.50
CA ASN A 88 -6.23 12.48 13.43
C ASN A 88 -6.10 11.72 12.11
N SER A 89 -6.05 10.37 12.13
CA SER A 89 -5.97 9.55 10.92
C SER A 89 -7.15 9.83 9.99
N GLY A 90 -6.86 10.00 8.69
CA GLY A 90 -7.81 10.46 7.67
C GLY A 90 -7.94 11.99 7.59
N GLY A 91 -7.38 12.73 8.54
CA GLY A 91 -7.35 14.19 8.53
C GLY A 91 -6.32 14.76 7.55
N PRO A 92 -6.46 16.05 7.17
CA PRO A 92 -5.54 16.69 6.26
C PRO A 92 -4.19 17.00 6.93
N LEU A 93 -3.11 16.79 6.16
CA LEU A 93 -1.82 17.42 6.42
C LEU A 93 -1.67 18.58 5.44
N LEU A 94 -1.49 19.79 5.96
CA LEU A 94 -1.49 21.03 5.20
C LEU A 94 -0.10 21.68 5.20
N ASP A 95 0.22 22.42 4.15
CA ASP A 95 1.37 23.34 4.11
C ASP A 95 1.04 24.67 4.81
N SER A 96 2.01 25.59 4.87
CA SER A 96 1.83 26.92 5.47
C SER A 96 0.85 27.83 4.71
N GLY A 97 0.47 27.46 3.49
CA GLY A 97 -0.57 28.11 2.70
C GLY A 97 -1.97 27.50 2.88
N GLY A 98 -2.13 26.53 3.78
CA GLY A 98 -3.39 25.82 4.02
C GLY A 98 -3.76 24.83 2.92
N ARG A 99 -2.82 24.45 2.05
CA ARG A 99 -3.07 23.52 0.94
C ARG A 99 -2.78 22.09 1.39
N LEU A 100 -3.61 21.14 0.97
CA LEU A 100 -3.46 19.72 1.25
C LEU A 100 -2.19 19.17 0.59
N ILE A 101 -1.26 18.68 1.38
CA ILE A 101 -0.04 18.00 0.92
C ILE A 101 -0.05 16.49 1.22
N GLY A 102 -0.91 16.06 2.13
CA GLY A 102 -1.10 14.64 2.45
C GLY A 102 -2.30 14.40 3.35
N MET A 103 -2.60 13.12 3.58
CA MET A 103 -3.62 12.63 4.51
C MET A 103 -2.94 11.83 5.62
N THR A 104 -3.15 12.20 6.86
CA THR A 104 -2.58 11.48 8.02
C THR A 104 -3.12 10.06 8.09
N THR A 105 -2.26 9.07 8.40
CA THR A 105 -2.66 7.66 8.41
C THR A 105 -2.24 6.93 9.67
N ALA A 106 -0.97 6.90 10.01
CA ALA A 106 -0.45 6.08 11.09
C ALA A 106 0.56 6.83 11.95
N ILE A 107 0.84 6.27 13.11
CA ILE A 107 1.93 6.67 13.99
C ILE A 107 2.86 5.49 14.22
N ALA A 108 4.17 5.75 14.28
CA ALA A 108 5.14 4.76 14.77
C ALA A 108 5.13 4.80 16.30
N SER A 109 4.21 4.09 16.92
CA SER A 109 4.06 4.07 18.37
C SER A 109 3.73 2.67 18.87
N ARG A 110 4.40 2.25 19.93
CA ARG A 110 4.10 0.99 20.65
C ARG A 110 2.93 1.15 21.62
N THR A 111 2.63 2.38 22.03
CA THR A 111 1.60 2.71 23.02
C THR A 111 0.32 3.26 22.39
N GLY A 112 0.31 3.49 21.07
CA GLY A 112 -0.82 4.13 20.37
C GLY A 112 -0.88 5.67 20.54
N GLN A 113 0.08 6.28 21.24
CA GLN A 113 0.18 7.74 21.39
C GLN A 113 1.31 8.31 20.53
N SER A 114 1.22 9.60 20.20
CA SER A 114 2.27 10.28 19.42
C SER A 114 3.63 10.15 20.11
N SER A 115 4.61 9.65 19.37
CA SER A 115 6.02 9.58 19.78
C SER A 115 6.88 10.62 19.05
N GLY A 116 6.27 11.64 18.42
CA GLY A 116 6.95 12.57 17.52
C GLY A 116 7.22 11.99 16.13
N VAL A 117 6.60 10.84 15.79
CA VAL A 117 6.72 10.22 14.47
C VAL A 117 5.32 9.92 13.95
N GLY A 118 4.83 10.81 13.12
CA GLY A 118 3.57 10.66 12.38
C GLY A 118 3.82 10.44 10.89
N PHE A 119 2.87 9.80 10.21
CA PHE A 119 2.93 9.54 8.79
C PHE A 119 1.71 10.06 8.05
N ALA A 120 1.92 10.49 6.81
CA ALA A 120 0.83 10.91 5.93
C ALA A 120 1.04 10.39 4.52
N ILE A 121 -0.05 9.98 3.88
CA ILE A 121 -0.11 9.58 2.47
C ILE A 121 0.00 10.84 1.63
N PRO A 122 0.96 10.94 0.69
CA PRO A 122 1.14 12.13 -0.13
C PRO A 122 -0.08 12.46 -0.99
N VAL A 123 -0.36 13.75 -1.18
CA VAL A 123 -1.49 14.20 -2.02
C VAL A 123 -1.37 13.73 -3.47
N GLY A 124 -0.16 13.54 -4.00
CA GLY A 124 0.05 12.95 -5.33
C GLY A 124 -0.51 11.53 -5.45
N THR A 125 -0.37 10.73 -4.40
CA THR A 125 -1.00 9.40 -4.33
C THR A 125 -2.52 9.52 -4.31
N LEU A 126 -3.08 10.40 -3.47
CA LEU A 126 -4.53 10.62 -3.40
C LEU A 126 -5.10 11.10 -4.73
N ARG A 127 -4.43 12.03 -5.42
CA ARG A 127 -4.84 12.50 -6.75
C ARG A 127 -4.94 11.38 -7.78
N ARG A 128 -4.10 10.38 -7.69
CA ARG A 128 -4.08 9.23 -8.61
C ARG A 128 -5.18 8.22 -8.31
N ILE A 129 -5.44 7.94 -7.02
CA ILE A 129 -6.34 6.84 -6.63
C ILE A 129 -7.78 7.28 -6.39
N VAL A 130 -8.03 8.48 -5.84
CA VAL A 130 -9.37 8.94 -5.49
C VAL A 130 -10.33 8.97 -6.69
N PRO A 131 -9.95 9.46 -7.89
CA PRO A 131 -10.82 9.39 -9.06
C PRO A 131 -11.25 7.96 -9.42
N GLN A 132 -10.34 6.98 -9.29
CA GLN A 132 -10.66 5.58 -9.56
C GLN A 132 -11.61 5.01 -8.50
N LEU A 133 -11.40 5.35 -7.21
CA LEU A 133 -12.30 4.95 -6.13
C LEU A 133 -13.70 5.53 -6.32
N ILE A 134 -13.83 6.76 -6.83
CA ILE A 134 -15.12 7.37 -7.13
C ILE A 134 -15.80 6.68 -8.33
N ALA A 135 -15.07 6.42 -9.39
CA ALA A 135 -15.61 5.90 -10.65
C ALA A 135 -15.88 4.39 -10.59
N GLN A 136 -15.03 3.61 -9.91
CA GLN A 136 -15.00 2.15 -9.99
C GLN A 136 -15.12 1.45 -8.63
N GLY A 137 -15.10 2.20 -7.52
CA GLY A 137 -15.09 1.66 -6.16
C GLY A 137 -13.77 1.02 -5.73
N ARG A 138 -12.80 0.92 -6.62
CA ARG A 138 -11.49 0.28 -6.40
C ARG A 138 -10.41 0.93 -7.25
N VAL A 139 -9.15 0.69 -6.88
CA VAL A 139 -7.98 1.06 -7.70
C VAL A 139 -7.61 -0.13 -8.59
N VAL A 140 -7.50 0.11 -9.88
CA VAL A 140 -7.01 -0.88 -10.85
C VAL A 140 -5.49 -0.82 -10.87
N ARG A 141 -4.85 -1.95 -10.55
CA ARG A 141 -3.41 -2.11 -10.60
C ARG A 141 -3.04 -3.18 -11.60
N PRO A 142 -1.92 -3.03 -12.32
CA PRO A 142 -1.39 -4.14 -13.10
C PRO A 142 -1.05 -5.30 -12.18
N ASP A 143 -1.30 -6.51 -12.65
CA ASP A 143 -1.03 -7.75 -11.93
C ASP A 143 -0.33 -8.72 -12.87
N ALA A 144 0.85 -9.17 -12.47
CA ALA A 144 1.61 -10.17 -13.23
C ALA A 144 1.06 -11.60 -13.05
N GLY A 145 0.09 -11.80 -12.17
CA GLY A 145 -0.47 -13.14 -11.90
C GLY A 145 0.44 -14.03 -11.03
N ILE A 146 1.30 -13.44 -10.22
CA ILE A 146 2.13 -14.15 -9.23
C ILE A 146 1.40 -14.13 -7.89
N ALA A 147 0.91 -15.30 -7.45
CA ALA A 147 0.13 -15.41 -6.21
C ALA A 147 1.02 -15.48 -4.96
N ARG A 148 2.19 -16.10 -5.05
CA ARG A 148 3.13 -16.26 -3.92
C ARG A 148 4.57 -16.38 -4.39
N VAL A 149 5.46 -15.72 -3.67
CA VAL A 149 6.92 -15.86 -3.83
C VAL A 149 7.60 -16.13 -2.50
N TYR A 150 8.80 -16.72 -2.57
CA TYR A 150 9.75 -16.78 -1.45
C TYR A 150 11.00 -15.99 -1.82
N GLN A 151 11.46 -15.16 -0.92
CA GLN A 151 12.68 -14.41 -1.11
C GLN A 151 13.88 -15.32 -0.93
N SER A 152 14.87 -15.21 -1.83
CA SER A 152 16.17 -15.86 -1.77
C SER A 152 17.28 -14.84 -2.04
N GLU A 153 18.53 -15.25 -1.85
CA GLU A 153 19.68 -14.39 -2.17
C GLU A 153 19.76 -14.05 -3.66
N ALA A 154 19.28 -14.96 -4.52
CA ALA A 154 19.33 -14.82 -5.98
C ALA A 154 18.11 -14.08 -6.57
N GLY A 155 17.05 -13.84 -5.80
CA GLY A 155 15.81 -13.22 -6.27
C GLY A 155 14.56 -13.82 -5.62
N LEU A 156 13.42 -13.77 -6.32
CA LEU A 156 12.14 -14.27 -5.83
C LEU A 156 11.79 -15.61 -6.49
N LEU A 157 11.80 -16.68 -5.70
CA LEU A 157 11.38 -17.99 -6.13
C LEU A 157 9.85 -18.04 -6.19
N VAL A 158 9.29 -18.34 -7.37
CA VAL A 158 7.84 -18.42 -7.58
C VAL A 158 7.28 -19.64 -6.88
N ALA A 159 6.41 -19.47 -5.92
CA ALA A 159 5.75 -20.57 -5.22
C ALA A 159 4.39 -20.91 -5.79
N ALA A 160 3.62 -19.89 -6.21
CA ALA A 160 2.32 -20.08 -6.83
C ALA A 160 2.03 -18.96 -7.83
N VAL A 161 1.39 -19.31 -8.93
CA VAL A 161 0.80 -18.39 -9.91
C VAL A 161 -0.71 -18.39 -9.76
N VAL A 162 -1.34 -17.33 -10.25
CA VAL A 162 -2.80 -17.26 -10.33
C VAL A 162 -3.27 -18.15 -11.48
N PRO A 163 -4.19 -19.11 -11.25
CA PRO A 163 -4.74 -19.94 -12.31
C PRO A 163 -5.36 -19.06 -13.42
N ASP A 164 -5.11 -19.42 -14.66
CA ASP A 164 -5.50 -18.67 -15.86
C ASP A 164 -5.01 -17.21 -15.87
N GLY A 165 -4.03 -16.90 -15.02
CA GLY A 165 -3.43 -15.57 -14.88
C GLY A 165 -2.35 -15.29 -15.94
N PRO A 166 -1.85 -14.03 -16.00
CA PRO A 166 -0.83 -13.64 -16.96
C PRO A 166 0.45 -14.48 -16.86
N ALA A 167 0.95 -14.72 -15.65
CA ALA A 167 2.16 -15.51 -15.42
C ALA A 167 2.01 -16.95 -15.90
N GLU A 168 0.89 -17.60 -15.60
CA GLU A 168 0.66 -18.98 -16.04
C GLU A 168 0.56 -19.07 -17.56
N ARG A 169 -0.17 -18.15 -18.20
CA ARG A 169 -0.23 -18.06 -19.67
C ARG A 169 1.11 -17.78 -20.33
N ALA A 170 2.01 -17.10 -19.63
CA ALA A 170 3.38 -16.85 -20.07
C ALA A 170 4.32 -18.06 -19.80
N GLY A 171 3.83 -19.11 -19.15
CA GLY A 171 4.59 -20.31 -18.86
C GLY A 171 5.42 -20.25 -17.57
N VAL A 172 5.20 -19.26 -16.73
CA VAL A 172 5.88 -19.16 -15.42
C VAL A 172 5.42 -20.29 -14.50
N ARG A 173 6.38 -20.97 -13.88
CA ARG A 173 6.14 -22.16 -13.07
C ARG A 173 6.35 -21.89 -11.59
N GLY A 174 5.37 -22.23 -10.78
CA GLY A 174 5.45 -22.30 -9.34
C GLY A 174 5.87 -23.66 -8.80
N PHE A 175 5.78 -23.83 -7.49
CA PHE A 175 5.99 -25.13 -6.83
C PHE A 175 4.98 -26.15 -7.30
N ARG A 176 5.40 -27.43 -7.38
CA ARG A 176 4.52 -28.55 -7.64
C ARG A 176 4.22 -29.28 -6.34
N VAL A 177 2.94 -29.57 -6.09
CA VAL A 177 2.53 -30.45 -5.00
C VAL A 177 2.47 -31.87 -5.57
N ILE A 178 3.37 -32.73 -5.11
CA ILE A 178 3.39 -34.14 -5.47
C ILE A 178 2.62 -34.89 -4.39
N ARG A 179 1.54 -35.56 -4.76
CA ARG A 179 0.76 -36.42 -3.88
C ARG A 179 1.20 -37.86 -4.08
N GLU A 180 1.81 -38.43 -3.03
CA GLU A 180 2.24 -39.83 -3.01
C GLU A 180 1.34 -40.64 -2.08
N ARG A 181 0.77 -41.71 -2.59
CA ARG A 181 0.07 -42.68 -1.74
C ARG A 181 1.03 -43.76 -1.30
N ARG A 182 1.29 -43.86 -0.02
CA ARG A 182 2.15 -44.89 0.55
C ARG A 182 1.35 -45.78 1.49
N ARG A 183 1.63 -47.12 1.39
CA ARG A 183 1.03 -48.08 2.31
C ARG A 183 1.72 -48.00 3.67
N GLN A 184 0.94 -47.75 4.70
CA GLN A 184 1.40 -47.71 6.08
C GLN A 184 0.65 -48.77 6.89
N GLY A 185 1.19 -50.00 6.91
CA GLY A 185 0.51 -51.15 7.44
C GLY A 185 -0.70 -51.56 6.60
N PRO A 186 -1.90 -51.77 7.23
CA PRO A 186 -3.13 -52.08 6.52
C PRO A 186 -3.78 -50.85 5.83
N PHE A 187 -3.29 -49.64 6.09
CA PHE A 187 -3.90 -48.40 5.61
C PHE A 187 -3.07 -47.79 4.47
N MET A 188 -3.79 -47.08 3.56
CA MET A 188 -3.16 -46.22 2.53
C MET A 188 -3.18 -44.78 3.09
N ALA A 189 -1.99 -44.19 3.27
CA ALA A 189 -1.84 -42.80 3.66
C ALA A 189 -1.41 -41.96 2.44
N GLU A 190 -2.00 -40.78 2.30
CA GLU A 190 -1.64 -39.80 1.28
C GLU A 190 -0.67 -38.79 1.88
N PHE A 191 0.49 -38.64 1.24
CA PHE A 191 1.53 -37.69 1.65
C PHE A 191 1.66 -36.62 0.58
N GLU A 192 1.66 -35.36 0.99
CA GLU A 192 1.93 -34.25 0.10
C GLU A 192 3.38 -33.80 0.27
N ARG A 193 4.12 -33.74 -0.81
CA ARG A 193 5.48 -33.20 -0.86
C ARG A 193 5.51 -32.03 -1.83
N VAL A 194 6.09 -30.90 -1.40
CA VAL A 194 6.30 -29.73 -2.25
C VAL A 194 7.62 -29.90 -2.99
N ASP A 195 7.56 -29.98 -4.33
CA ASP A 195 8.71 -29.94 -5.20
C ASP A 195 8.98 -28.51 -5.67
N ARG A 196 10.18 -28.02 -5.40
CA ARG A 196 10.65 -26.68 -5.74
C ARG A 196 11.59 -26.65 -6.94
N THR A 197 12.04 -27.81 -7.42
CA THR A 197 13.13 -27.93 -8.41
C THR A 197 12.77 -27.40 -9.78
N GLY A 198 11.48 -27.33 -10.09
CA GLY A 198 11.00 -26.82 -11.39
C GLY A 198 10.43 -25.41 -11.34
N ALA A 199 10.52 -24.73 -10.18
CA ALA A 199 9.98 -23.41 -10.03
C ALA A 199 10.90 -22.34 -10.61
N ASP A 200 10.31 -21.30 -11.20
CA ASP A 200 11.06 -20.20 -11.80
C ASP A 200 11.50 -19.19 -10.73
N LEU A 201 12.61 -18.51 -11.01
CA LEU A 201 13.20 -17.47 -10.18
C LEU A 201 13.08 -16.12 -10.90
N ILE A 202 12.40 -15.17 -10.27
CA ILE A 202 12.32 -13.79 -10.77
C ILE A 202 13.55 -13.04 -10.26
N VAL A 203 14.40 -12.61 -11.16
CA VAL A 203 15.64 -11.86 -10.87
C VAL A 203 15.55 -10.40 -11.31
N ALA A 204 14.66 -10.09 -12.25
CA ALA A 204 14.45 -8.74 -12.77
C ALA A 204 13.03 -8.58 -13.34
N VAL A 205 12.55 -7.34 -13.45
CA VAL A 205 11.34 -6.95 -14.15
C VAL A 205 11.70 -5.80 -15.10
N GLY A 206 11.47 -6.01 -16.40
CA GLY A 206 11.84 -5.01 -17.42
C GLY A 206 13.34 -4.64 -17.42
N GLY A 207 14.21 -5.57 -17.02
CA GLY A 207 15.66 -5.36 -16.89
C GLY A 207 16.11 -4.76 -15.55
N GLU A 208 15.18 -4.33 -14.69
CA GLU A 208 15.50 -3.79 -13.35
C GLU A 208 15.56 -4.93 -12.32
N PRO A 209 16.65 -5.02 -11.52
CA PRO A 209 16.84 -6.11 -10.57
C PRO A 209 15.75 -6.16 -9.49
N VAL A 210 15.34 -7.37 -9.13
CA VAL A 210 14.33 -7.64 -8.09
C VAL A 210 14.97 -8.51 -7.01
N ARG A 211 14.96 -8.01 -5.77
CA ARG A 211 15.46 -8.73 -4.59
C ARG A 211 14.37 -9.02 -3.58
N THR A 212 13.35 -8.17 -3.53
CA THR A 212 12.24 -8.28 -2.58
C THR A 212 10.90 -8.32 -3.29
N ALA A 213 9.88 -8.88 -2.63
CA ALA A 213 8.51 -8.84 -3.15
C ALA A 213 8.02 -7.41 -3.37
N ASP A 214 8.49 -6.45 -2.56
CA ASP A 214 8.15 -5.04 -2.69
C ASP A 214 8.80 -4.40 -3.93
N ASP A 215 10.04 -4.76 -4.29
CA ASP A 215 10.67 -4.33 -5.55
C ASP A 215 9.83 -4.82 -6.73
N PHE A 216 9.50 -6.13 -6.74
CA PHE A 216 8.69 -6.74 -7.77
C PHE A 216 7.35 -6.01 -7.95
N LEU A 217 6.58 -5.86 -6.86
CA LEU A 217 5.29 -5.19 -6.89
C LEU A 217 5.41 -3.74 -7.38
N SER A 218 6.46 -3.02 -6.97
CA SER A 218 6.66 -1.64 -7.37
C SER A 218 6.96 -1.50 -8.85
N LEU A 219 7.79 -2.38 -9.40
CA LEU A 219 8.13 -2.39 -10.82
C LEU A 219 6.92 -2.78 -11.68
N VAL A 220 6.12 -3.75 -11.24
CA VAL A 220 4.88 -4.12 -11.91
C VAL A 220 3.86 -2.96 -11.83
N GLU A 221 3.66 -2.35 -10.66
CA GLU A 221 2.70 -1.25 -10.48
C GLU A 221 3.12 0.06 -11.18
N SER A 222 4.37 0.18 -11.60
CA SER A 222 4.84 1.31 -12.42
C SER A 222 4.38 1.20 -13.89
N ARG A 223 3.86 0.06 -14.32
CA ARG A 223 3.37 -0.21 -15.67
C ARG A 223 1.86 0.03 -15.77
N ASN A 224 1.34 -0.03 -16.99
CA ASN A 224 -0.11 -0.02 -17.20
C ASN A 224 -0.64 -1.45 -17.32
N PRO A 225 -1.93 -1.68 -16.97
CA PRO A 225 -2.56 -2.96 -17.27
C PRO A 225 -2.50 -3.28 -18.76
N GLY A 226 -1.96 -4.46 -19.09
CA GLY A 226 -1.75 -4.91 -20.48
C GLY A 226 -0.34 -4.72 -21.02
N ASP A 227 0.53 -3.98 -20.32
CA ASP A 227 1.94 -3.87 -20.70
C ASP A 227 2.64 -5.24 -20.54
N ARG A 228 3.63 -5.49 -21.42
CA ARG A 228 4.56 -6.62 -21.25
C ARG A 228 5.64 -6.25 -20.25
N VAL A 229 5.96 -7.19 -19.38
CA VAL A 229 7.03 -7.10 -18.39
C VAL A 229 7.99 -8.28 -18.53
#